data_202a2d3ac49c4ea7c851e40eb512ba8c
#
_entry.id   202a2d3ac49c4ea7c851e40eb512ba8c
#
_cell.length_a   1.000
_cell.length_b   1.000
_cell.length_c   1.000
_cell.angle_alpha   90.00
_cell.angle_beta   90.00
_cell.angle_gamma   90.00
#
_symmetry.space_group_name_H-M   'P 1'
#
loop_
_entity.id
_entity.type
_entity.pdbx_description
1 polymer ?
#
loop_
_entity_poly.entity_id
_entity_poly.type
_entity_poly.pdbx_seq_one_letter_code
_entity_poly.pdbx_strand_id
1 'polypeptide(L)'
;MDIDAFIQCVENNPDRSNDTVRAYRSDLVLFDRFLKSNKLRVTQVTHAVVHDYIQHLNRQPNLRFGKIGLSRATIRRRLFSIRRYFEFLRATTNSKLRDPTYGIKTGDLNNDDCKAVDESTIDTLLAGVTTARDKVLISLFLSSGLRLSELHQLDRETIETDQADEDGETTGPGSGVIFGKRRKKRRFCIDAETTKALVDYLACREDDLPALFISERRQRMSKRAIQYTLTTWCKRLGLSPMHVHQLRHQFATRLGNAGIDSGVLKALMGHSDLKTTDRYCKLYDDTIARQYHAAMEFVRGPEA
;
A
#
# COMPACT_ATOMS: atom_id res chain seq x y z
N MET A 1 -4.85 -3.97 31.46
CA MET A 1 -3.57 -3.74 30.70
C MET A 1 -3.24 -2.26 30.78
N ASP A 2 -1.98 -1.90 30.96
CA ASP A 2 -1.53 -0.50 30.81
C ASP A 2 -1.19 -0.24 29.33
N ILE A 3 -2.24 0.03 28.57
CA ILE A 3 -2.13 0.27 27.13
C ILE A 3 -1.56 1.66 26.87
N ASP A 4 -1.85 2.64 27.71
CA ASP A 4 -1.43 4.02 27.47
C ASP A 4 0.08 4.18 27.62
N ALA A 5 0.71 3.57 28.62
CA ALA A 5 2.16 3.55 28.77
C ALA A 5 2.85 2.87 27.55
N PHE A 6 2.28 1.75 27.06
CA PHE A 6 2.80 1.11 25.86
C PHE A 6 2.67 2.02 24.63
N ILE A 7 1.52 2.65 24.45
CA ILE A 7 1.28 3.52 23.29
C ILE A 7 2.22 4.72 23.32
N GLN A 8 2.43 5.33 24.48
CA GLN A 8 3.38 6.42 24.64
C GLN A 8 4.82 5.99 24.27
N CYS A 9 5.22 4.79 24.67
CA CYS A 9 6.51 4.22 24.26
C CYS A 9 6.60 4.02 22.73
N VAL A 10 5.51 3.62 22.08
CA VAL A 10 5.46 3.45 20.61
C VAL A 10 5.46 4.80 19.89
N GLU A 11 4.78 5.82 20.42
CA GLU A 11 4.73 7.17 19.87
C GLU A 11 6.09 7.87 19.90
N ASN A 12 6.87 7.62 20.93
CA ASN A 12 8.24 8.15 21.08
C ASN A 12 9.23 7.54 20.04
N ASN A 13 8.82 6.53 19.30
CA ASN A 13 9.64 5.95 18.24
C ASN A 13 9.34 6.63 16.88
N PRO A 14 10.27 7.46 16.35
CA PRO A 14 10.07 8.24 15.12
C PRO A 14 9.83 7.37 13.87
N ASP A 15 10.19 6.10 13.92
CA ASP A 15 9.98 5.15 12.83
C ASP A 15 8.53 4.63 12.74
N ARG A 16 7.67 4.99 13.69
CA ARG A 16 6.28 4.51 13.75
C ARG A 16 5.30 5.54 13.21
N SER A 17 4.43 5.09 12.32
CA SER A 17 3.36 5.94 11.80
C SER A 17 2.19 6.01 12.78
N ASN A 18 1.44 7.13 12.75
CA ASN A 18 0.21 7.29 13.52
C ASN A 18 -0.81 6.16 13.25
N ASP A 19 -0.84 5.61 12.04
CA ASP A 19 -1.73 4.49 11.71
C ASP A 19 -1.28 3.20 12.43
N THR A 20 0.03 2.99 12.63
CA THR A 20 0.57 1.87 13.43
C THR A 20 0.18 2.01 14.91
N VAL A 21 0.31 3.21 15.46
CA VAL A 21 -0.08 3.53 16.84
C VAL A 21 -1.57 3.26 17.07
N ARG A 22 -2.42 3.78 16.18
CA ARG A 22 -3.88 3.54 16.21
C ARG A 22 -4.24 2.07 16.13
N ALA A 23 -3.55 1.32 15.26
CA ALA A 23 -3.77 -0.12 15.11
C ALA A 23 -3.42 -0.86 16.40
N TYR A 24 -2.26 -0.59 17.00
CA TYR A 24 -1.87 -1.19 18.27
C TYR A 24 -2.88 -0.88 19.38
N ARG A 25 -3.26 0.39 19.54
CA ARG A 25 -4.25 0.79 20.55
C ARG A 25 -5.57 0.05 20.37
N SER A 26 -6.09 0.04 19.14
CA SER A 26 -7.35 -0.66 18.83
C SER A 26 -7.29 -2.16 19.11
N ASP A 27 -6.21 -2.82 18.70
CA ASP A 27 -6.04 -4.26 18.89
C ASP A 27 -5.92 -4.63 20.37
N LEU A 28 -5.15 -3.85 21.14
CA LEU A 28 -4.93 -4.11 22.56
C LEU A 28 -6.17 -3.80 23.40
N VAL A 29 -6.95 -2.79 23.06
CA VAL A 29 -8.24 -2.52 23.71
C VAL A 29 -9.21 -3.69 23.53
N LEU A 30 -9.23 -4.29 22.33
CA LEU A 30 -10.07 -5.47 22.08
C LEU A 30 -9.58 -6.70 22.85
N PHE A 31 -8.28 -6.88 22.97
CA PHE A 31 -7.70 -7.96 23.75
C PHE A 31 -7.94 -7.76 25.25
N ASP A 32 -7.77 -6.56 25.79
CA ASP A 32 -8.06 -6.23 27.18
C ASP A 32 -9.54 -6.48 27.54
N ARG A 33 -10.45 -6.13 26.61
CA ARG A 33 -11.89 -6.43 26.75
C ARG A 33 -12.13 -7.94 26.83
N PHE A 34 -11.48 -8.74 25.98
CA PHE A 34 -11.56 -10.19 26.03
C PHE A 34 -11.04 -10.74 27.35
N LEU A 35 -9.91 -10.24 27.87
CA LEU A 35 -9.39 -10.66 29.17
C LEU A 35 -10.36 -10.33 30.30
N LYS A 36 -10.90 -9.11 30.31
CA LYS A 36 -11.88 -8.69 31.33
C LYS A 36 -13.14 -9.54 31.33
N SER A 37 -13.69 -9.86 30.14
CA SER A 37 -14.87 -10.72 30.04
C SER A 37 -14.60 -12.16 30.56
N ASN A 38 -13.36 -12.61 30.49
CA ASN A 38 -12.93 -13.93 31.04
C ASN A 38 -12.34 -13.83 32.45
N LYS A 39 -12.43 -12.66 33.11
CA LYS A 39 -11.89 -12.40 34.46
C LYS A 39 -10.40 -12.68 34.61
N LEU A 40 -9.63 -12.47 33.52
CA LEU A 40 -8.19 -12.71 33.45
C LEU A 40 -7.40 -11.40 33.60
N ARG A 41 -6.27 -11.47 34.30
CA ARG A 41 -5.27 -10.40 34.34
C ARG A 41 -4.20 -10.67 33.25
N VAL A 42 -3.53 -9.62 32.82
CA VAL A 42 -2.46 -9.73 31.81
C VAL A 42 -1.33 -10.68 32.21
N THR A 43 -1.04 -10.76 33.51
CA THR A 43 -0.03 -11.69 34.08
C THR A 43 -0.42 -13.16 34.00
N GLN A 44 -1.69 -13.47 33.77
CA GLN A 44 -2.25 -14.81 33.65
C GLN A 44 -2.38 -15.26 32.19
N VAL A 45 -1.96 -14.43 31.24
CA VAL A 45 -2.04 -14.76 29.83
C VAL A 45 -0.99 -15.80 29.47
N THR A 46 -1.48 -16.97 29.14
CA THR A 46 -0.69 -18.11 28.64
C THR A 46 -0.93 -18.32 27.15
N HIS A 47 -0.18 -19.27 26.56
CA HIS A 47 -0.41 -19.70 25.18
C HIS A 47 -1.86 -20.19 24.96
N ALA A 48 -2.46 -20.90 25.93
CA ALA A 48 -3.85 -21.38 25.88
C ALA A 48 -4.83 -20.19 25.78
N VAL A 49 -4.65 -19.14 26.60
CA VAL A 49 -5.48 -17.94 26.58
C VAL A 49 -5.41 -17.23 25.22
N VAL A 50 -4.23 -17.17 24.60
CA VAL A 50 -4.09 -16.58 23.26
C VAL A 50 -4.79 -17.45 22.21
N HIS A 51 -4.74 -18.78 22.34
CA HIS A 51 -5.47 -19.69 21.47
C HIS A 51 -6.99 -19.51 21.59
N ASP A 52 -7.52 -19.37 22.81
CA ASP A 52 -8.94 -19.07 23.06
C ASP A 52 -9.34 -17.72 22.46
N TYR A 53 -8.45 -16.71 22.55
CA TYR A 53 -8.67 -15.44 21.88
C TYR A 53 -8.76 -15.59 20.35
N ILE A 54 -7.90 -16.39 19.73
CA ILE A 54 -7.98 -16.67 18.28
C ILE A 54 -9.32 -17.34 17.93
N GLN A 55 -9.77 -18.31 18.71
CA GLN A 55 -11.08 -18.93 18.50
C GLN A 55 -12.22 -17.93 18.64
N HIS A 56 -12.15 -17.06 19.66
CA HIS A 56 -13.10 -15.97 19.83
C HIS A 56 -13.15 -15.07 18.58
N LEU A 57 -11.98 -14.69 18.01
CA LEU A 57 -11.90 -13.88 16.79
C LEU A 57 -12.48 -14.59 15.55
N ASN A 58 -12.32 -15.92 15.47
CA ASN A 58 -12.88 -16.72 14.38
C ASN A 58 -14.41 -16.85 14.45
N ARG A 59 -15.02 -16.60 15.61
CA ARG A 59 -16.47 -16.64 15.81
C ARG A 59 -17.13 -15.27 15.74
N GLN A 60 -16.36 -14.19 15.73
CA GLN A 60 -16.93 -12.84 15.66
C GLN A 60 -17.58 -12.56 14.29
N PRO A 61 -18.77 -11.95 14.26
CA PRO A 61 -19.36 -11.53 12.99
C PRO A 61 -18.50 -10.44 12.34
N ASN A 62 -18.16 -10.63 11.09
CA ASN A 62 -17.48 -9.64 10.27
C ASN A 62 -18.52 -8.83 9.52
N LEU A 63 -19.05 -7.80 10.19
CA LEU A 63 -20.10 -6.94 9.65
C LEU A 63 -19.75 -6.27 8.31
N ARG A 64 -18.46 -6.10 8.03
CA ARG A 64 -18.01 -5.49 6.77
C ARG A 64 -18.21 -6.41 5.55
N PHE A 65 -18.16 -7.70 5.75
CA PHE A 65 -18.19 -8.68 4.66
C PHE A 65 -19.35 -9.68 4.79
N GLY A 66 -20.24 -9.52 5.78
CA GLY A 66 -21.37 -10.43 6.03
C GLY A 66 -20.95 -11.88 6.34
N LYS A 67 -19.71 -12.09 6.80
CA LYS A 67 -19.13 -13.41 7.10
C LYS A 67 -18.91 -13.58 8.59
N ILE A 68 -18.85 -14.82 9.03
CA ILE A 68 -18.41 -15.16 10.40
C ILE A 68 -16.89 -15.32 10.38
N GLY A 69 -16.22 -14.75 11.37
CA GLY A 69 -14.77 -14.81 11.53
C GLY A 69 -14.03 -13.62 10.88
N LEU A 70 -12.95 -13.25 11.52
CA LEU A 70 -12.03 -12.24 10.98
C LEU A 70 -11.05 -12.89 9.99
N SER A 71 -10.55 -12.10 9.04
CA SER A 71 -9.52 -12.58 8.12
C SER A 71 -8.26 -13.00 8.88
N ARG A 72 -7.55 -14.00 8.35
CA ARG A 72 -6.26 -14.46 8.92
C ARG A 72 -5.26 -13.31 9.05
N ALA A 73 -5.22 -12.39 8.09
CA ALA A 73 -4.39 -11.20 8.13
C ALA A 73 -4.73 -10.30 9.35
N THR A 74 -6.02 -10.10 9.65
CA THR A 74 -6.46 -9.34 10.81
C THR A 74 -6.07 -10.04 12.12
N ILE A 75 -6.24 -11.35 12.20
CA ILE A 75 -5.86 -12.13 13.37
C ILE A 75 -4.35 -12.04 13.60
N ARG A 76 -3.55 -12.24 12.55
CA ARG A 76 -2.08 -12.12 12.62
C ARG A 76 -1.64 -10.72 13.08
N ARG A 77 -2.26 -9.66 12.57
CA ARG A 77 -1.96 -8.29 12.99
C ARG A 77 -2.23 -8.11 14.48
N ARG A 78 -3.37 -8.61 14.98
CA ARG A 78 -3.73 -8.54 16.41
C ARG A 78 -2.75 -9.32 17.28
N LEU A 79 -2.35 -10.52 16.87
CA LEU A 79 -1.33 -11.28 17.58
C LEU A 79 0.03 -10.56 17.60
N PHE A 80 0.39 -9.90 16.51
CA PHE A 80 1.60 -9.08 16.48
C PHE A 80 1.52 -7.90 17.46
N SER A 81 0.36 -7.25 17.59
CA SER A 81 0.13 -6.19 18.59
C SER A 81 0.28 -6.73 20.04
N ILE A 82 -0.26 -7.92 20.32
CA ILE A 82 -0.11 -8.60 21.62
C ILE A 82 1.37 -8.93 21.89
N ARG A 83 2.08 -9.49 20.92
CA ARG A 83 3.51 -9.79 21.03
C ARG A 83 4.31 -8.54 21.41
N ARG A 84 4.10 -7.43 20.70
CA ARG A 84 4.77 -6.16 20.97
C ARG A 84 4.48 -5.62 22.36
N TYR A 85 3.27 -5.79 22.84
CA TYR A 85 2.91 -5.41 24.20
C TYR A 85 3.63 -6.27 25.25
N PHE A 86 3.73 -7.58 25.06
CA PHE A 86 4.47 -8.45 25.98
C PHE A 86 5.98 -8.21 25.91
N GLU A 87 6.55 -7.84 24.77
CA GLU A 87 7.93 -7.38 24.65
C GLU A 87 8.15 -6.11 25.50
N PHE A 88 7.22 -5.16 25.43
CA PHE A 88 7.27 -3.94 26.25
C PHE A 88 7.19 -4.26 27.74
N LEU A 89 6.26 -5.10 28.16
CA LEU A 89 6.14 -5.50 29.56
C LEU A 89 7.42 -6.14 30.09
N ARG A 90 8.05 -7.01 29.33
CA ARG A 90 9.34 -7.61 29.71
C ARG A 90 10.45 -6.57 29.90
N ALA A 91 10.49 -5.59 29.01
CA ALA A 91 11.50 -4.54 29.05
C ALA A 91 11.31 -3.59 30.23
N THR A 92 10.06 -3.29 30.60
CA THR A 92 9.74 -2.28 31.61
C THR A 92 9.60 -2.83 33.03
N THR A 93 9.10 -4.06 33.17
CA THR A 93 8.83 -4.64 34.49
C THR A 93 9.91 -5.65 34.94
N ASN A 94 10.95 -5.84 34.13
CA ASN A 94 12.01 -6.84 34.36
C ASN A 94 11.46 -8.21 34.72
N SER A 95 10.27 -8.54 34.20
CA SER A 95 9.55 -9.74 34.58
C SER A 95 9.98 -10.92 33.71
N LYS A 96 9.97 -12.11 34.29
CA LYS A 96 10.19 -13.39 33.60
C LYS A 96 8.99 -13.82 32.74
N LEU A 97 8.13 -12.85 32.34
CA LEU A 97 6.98 -13.11 31.49
C LEU A 97 7.43 -13.70 30.15
N ARG A 98 6.96 -14.89 29.84
CA ARG A 98 7.18 -15.49 28.51
C ARG A 98 6.25 -14.81 27.49
N ASP A 99 6.69 -14.76 26.24
CA ASP A 99 5.82 -14.34 25.14
C ASP A 99 4.71 -15.40 24.94
N PRO A 100 3.45 -15.10 25.25
CA PRO A 100 2.37 -16.07 25.12
C PRO A 100 1.99 -16.34 23.67
N THR A 101 2.54 -15.59 22.71
CA THR A 101 2.30 -15.75 21.26
C THR A 101 3.40 -16.60 20.61
N TYR A 102 4.44 -16.99 21.35
CA TYR A 102 5.55 -17.76 20.80
C TYR A 102 5.05 -19.11 20.27
N GLY A 103 5.48 -19.47 19.06
CA GLY A 103 5.10 -20.72 18.41
C GLY A 103 3.67 -20.78 17.85
N ILE A 104 2.84 -19.74 18.02
CA ILE A 104 1.53 -19.69 17.38
C ILE A 104 1.71 -19.47 15.88
N LYS A 105 1.47 -20.52 15.11
CA LYS A 105 1.40 -20.45 13.66
C LYS A 105 0.02 -19.99 13.26
N THR A 106 -0.07 -18.80 12.64
CA THR A 106 -1.34 -18.28 12.10
C THR A 106 -1.68 -18.87 10.72
N GLY A 107 -1.04 -19.99 10.36
CA GLY A 107 -1.04 -20.56 9.02
C GLY A 107 -0.16 -19.75 8.07
N ASP A 108 0.39 -20.38 7.08
CA ASP A 108 0.95 -19.62 5.96
C ASP A 108 -0.18 -18.77 5.39
N LEU A 109 -0.04 -17.47 5.54
CA LEU A 109 -0.81 -16.53 4.74
C LEU A 109 -0.21 -16.62 3.33
N ASN A 110 -0.41 -17.79 2.70
CA ASN A 110 -0.45 -17.78 1.28
C ASN A 110 -1.64 -16.90 0.94
N ASN A 111 -1.30 -15.65 0.77
CA ASN A 111 -1.96 -14.71 -0.07
C ASN A 111 -3.46 -14.96 -0.23
N ASP A 112 -4.29 -14.15 0.42
CA ASP A 112 -5.24 -13.46 -0.42
C ASP A 112 -4.36 -12.78 -1.46
N ASP A 113 -4.10 -13.49 -2.55
CA ASP A 113 -3.51 -12.94 -3.74
C ASP A 113 -4.42 -11.76 -4.04
N CYS A 114 -3.87 -10.56 -3.86
CA CYS A 114 -4.49 -9.38 -4.38
C CYS A 114 -4.48 -9.65 -5.89
N LYS A 115 -5.54 -10.31 -6.38
CA LYS A 115 -5.62 -10.72 -7.77
C LYS A 115 -5.42 -9.47 -8.60
N ALA A 116 -4.50 -9.56 -9.54
CA ALA A 116 -4.35 -8.53 -10.54
C ALA A 116 -5.73 -8.26 -11.15
N VAL A 117 -6.05 -7.02 -11.37
CA VAL A 117 -7.28 -6.64 -12.05
C VAL A 117 -7.10 -6.93 -13.52
N ASP A 118 -8.11 -7.47 -14.19
CA ASP A 118 -8.05 -7.69 -15.64
C ASP A 118 -7.77 -6.39 -16.39
N GLU A 119 -6.91 -6.43 -17.41
CA GLU A 119 -6.58 -5.26 -18.24
C GLU A 119 -7.85 -4.63 -18.84
N SER A 120 -8.77 -5.42 -19.33
CA SER A 120 -10.06 -4.93 -19.87
C SER A 120 -10.87 -4.12 -18.83
N THR A 121 -10.78 -4.50 -17.56
CA THR A 121 -11.40 -3.73 -16.45
C THR A 121 -10.70 -2.40 -16.24
N ILE A 122 -9.38 -2.36 -16.35
CA ILE A 122 -8.60 -1.13 -16.25
C ILE A 122 -8.88 -0.21 -17.43
N ASP A 123 -8.94 -0.75 -18.64
CA ASP A 123 -9.25 0.02 -19.86
C ASP A 123 -10.66 0.62 -19.77
N THR A 124 -11.64 -0.16 -19.32
CA THR A 124 -13.02 0.30 -19.07
C THR A 124 -13.04 1.42 -18.03
N LEU A 125 -12.24 1.30 -16.96
CA LEU A 125 -12.14 2.33 -15.94
C LEU A 125 -11.56 3.62 -16.51
N LEU A 126 -10.43 3.55 -17.21
CA LEU A 126 -9.76 4.73 -17.79
C LEU A 126 -10.61 5.42 -18.85
N ALA A 127 -11.29 4.65 -19.69
CA ALA A 127 -12.19 5.20 -20.72
C ALA A 127 -13.45 5.83 -20.12
N GLY A 128 -13.96 5.28 -19.01
CA GLY A 128 -15.20 5.74 -18.39
C GLY A 128 -15.05 6.93 -17.44
N VAL A 129 -13.82 7.26 -17.02
CA VAL A 129 -13.57 8.39 -16.11
C VAL A 129 -13.56 9.69 -16.91
N THR A 130 -14.55 10.54 -16.68
CA THR A 130 -14.78 11.75 -17.49
C THR A 130 -14.20 13.03 -16.89
N THR A 131 -13.89 13.07 -15.58
CA THR A 131 -13.32 14.27 -14.95
C THR A 131 -11.79 14.27 -15.06
N ALA A 132 -11.19 15.37 -15.51
CA ALA A 132 -9.74 15.50 -15.68
C ALA A 132 -8.98 15.14 -14.39
N ARG A 133 -9.42 15.65 -13.23
CA ARG A 133 -8.85 15.35 -11.92
C ARG A 133 -8.80 13.84 -11.63
N ASP A 134 -9.94 13.17 -11.77
CA ASP A 134 -10.06 11.76 -11.38
C ASP A 134 -9.35 10.85 -12.38
N LYS A 135 -9.29 11.24 -13.66
CA LYS A 135 -8.50 10.55 -14.69
C LYS A 135 -7.03 10.58 -14.32
N VAL A 136 -6.46 11.74 -14.05
CA VAL A 136 -5.05 11.87 -13.63
C VAL A 136 -4.79 11.10 -12.34
N LEU A 137 -5.71 11.17 -11.36
CA LEU A 137 -5.55 10.47 -10.09
C LEU A 137 -5.43 8.95 -10.28
N ILE A 138 -6.25 8.37 -11.13
CA ILE A 138 -6.23 6.92 -11.42
C ILE A 138 -5.01 6.56 -12.28
N SER A 139 -4.73 7.34 -13.32
CA SER A 139 -3.56 7.12 -14.19
C SER A 139 -2.25 7.18 -13.41
N LEU A 140 -2.11 8.12 -12.46
CA LEU A 140 -0.92 8.20 -11.60
C LEU A 140 -0.69 6.93 -10.78
N PHE A 141 -1.74 6.28 -10.25
CA PHE A 141 -1.54 5.01 -9.56
C PHE A 141 -1.07 3.91 -10.50
N LEU A 142 -1.58 3.89 -11.73
CA LEU A 142 -1.28 2.87 -12.73
C LEU A 142 0.08 3.06 -13.40
N SER A 143 0.57 4.30 -13.53
CA SER A 143 1.84 4.60 -14.20
C SER A 143 3.03 4.73 -13.24
N SER A 144 2.80 5.16 -11.98
CA SER A 144 3.88 5.40 -11.02
C SER A 144 4.00 4.38 -9.89
N GLY A 145 2.95 3.60 -9.66
CA GLY A 145 2.87 2.67 -8.54
C GLY A 145 2.99 3.34 -7.16
N LEU A 146 2.59 4.60 -7.03
CA LEU A 146 2.59 5.34 -5.76
C LEU A 146 1.68 4.68 -4.72
N ARG A 147 2.06 4.79 -3.43
CA ARG A 147 1.16 4.44 -2.33
C ARG A 147 0.11 5.55 -2.13
N LEU A 148 -1.04 5.19 -1.59
CA LEU A 148 -2.09 6.18 -1.26
C LEU A 148 -1.56 7.35 -0.41
N SER A 149 -0.68 7.08 0.55
CA SER A 149 -0.08 8.12 1.39
C SER A 149 0.92 8.99 0.63
N GLU A 150 1.60 8.44 -0.36
CA GLU A 150 2.56 9.14 -1.19
C GLU A 150 1.82 10.06 -2.16
N LEU A 151 0.83 9.54 -2.89
CA LEU A 151 0.00 10.36 -3.80
C LEU A 151 -0.76 11.47 -3.04
N HIS A 152 -1.28 11.19 -1.86
CA HIS A 152 -1.94 12.19 -1.01
C HIS A 152 -1.02 13.37 -0.69
N GLN A 153 0.28 13.17 -0.57
CA GLN A 153 1.26 14.19 -0.20
C GLN A 153 1.82 14.96 -1.40
N LEU A 154 1.50 14.58 -2.64
CA LEU A 154 2.01 15.27 -3.82
C LEU A 154 1.53 16.71 -3.87
N ASP A 155 2.46 17.59 -4.19
CA ASP A 155 2.22 18.99 -4.56
C ASP A 155 2.36 19.13 -6.08
N ARG A 156 1.87 20.23 -6.64
CA ARG A 156 1.95 20.52 -8.08
C ARG A 156 3.39 20.45 -8.60
N GLU A 157 4.32 21.00 -7.82
CA GLU A 157 5.73 21.09 -8.14
C GLU A 157 6.52 19.78 -7.92
N THR A 158 5.86 18.73 -7.41
CA THR A 158 6.55 17.47 -7.13
C THR A 158 6.85 16.67 -8.39
N ILE A 159 6.07 16.91 -9.45
CA ILE A 159 6.23 16.20 -10.72
C ILE A 159 6.86 17.15 -11.72
N GLU A 160 8.07 16.79 -12.13
CA GLU A 160 8.79 17.43 -13.22
C GLU A 160 8.31 16.77 -14.52
N THR A 161 7.81 17.59 -15.42
CA THR A 161 7.47 17.19 -16.79
C THR A 161 8.56 17.73 -17.72
N ASP A 162 8.93 16.97 -18.74
CA ASP A 162 9.81 17.51 -19.78
C ASP A 162 9.15 18.75 -20.38
N GLN A 163 10.00 19.72 -20.76
CA GLN A 163 9.51 20.98 -21.33
C GLN A 163 8.64 20.68 -22.56
N ALA A 164 7.58 21.49 -22.72
CA ALA A 164 6.77 21.44 -23.91
C ALA A 164 7.66 21.58 -25.15
N ASP A 165 7.34 20.84 -26.22
CA ASP A 165 7.95 21.02 -27.52
C ASP A 165 7.65 22.41 -28.10
N GLU A 166 8.15 22.69 -29.31
CA GLU A 166 7.95 24.00 -29.98
C GLU A 166 6.47 24.33 -30.20
N ASP A 167 5.60 23.32 -30.21
CA ASP A 167 4.14 23.46 -30.35
C ASP A 167 3.42 23.62 -29.01
N GLY A 168 4.14 23.58 -27.87
CA GLY A 168 3.61 23.69 -26.52
C GLY A 168 2.99 22.40 -25.98
N GLU A 169 3.15 21.28 -26.67
CA GLU A 169 2.66 19.98 -26.23
C GLU A 169 3.73 19.25 -25.38
N THR A 170 3.35 18.81 -24.20
CA THR A 170 4.20 17.95 -23.37
C THR A 170 4.06 16.50 -23.83
N THR A 171 5.05 16.02 -24.57
CA THR A 171 5.02 14.70 -25.22
C THR A 171 5.84 13.63 -24.49
N GLY A 172 6.62 14.03 -23.49
CA GLY A 172 7.54 13.16 -22.77
C GLY A 172 6.99 12.55 -21.45
N PRO A 173 7.67 11.54 -20.91
CA PRO A 173 7.37 11.03 -19.59
C PRO A 173 7.75 12.03 -18.50
N GLY A 174 6.99 12.05 -17.40
CA GLY A 174 7.31 12.88 -16.24
C GLY A 174 8.00 12.06 -15.14
N SER A 175 8.60 12.74 -14.21
CA SER A 175 9.19 12.13 -13.03
C SER A 175 9.06 13.00 -11.78
N GLY A 176 9.27 12.40 -10.61
CA GLY A 176 9.27 13.16 -9.37
C GLY A 176 9.98 12.43 -8.25
N VAL A 177 10.18 13.14 -7.16
CA VAL A 177 10.83 12.60 -5.96
C VAL A 177 9.88 12.68 -4.78
N ILE A 178 9.72 11.55 -4.09
CA ILE A 178 8.89 11.47 -2.88
C ILE A 178 9.68 10.90 -1.71
N PHE A 179 9.14 11.15 -0.53
CA PHE A 179 9.65 10.57 0.71
C PHE A 179 8.78 9.38 1.10
N GLY A 180 9.35 8.19 0.98
CA GLY A 180 8.72 6.95 1.44
C GLY A 180 8.84 6.76 2.95
N LYS A 181 8.53 5.55 3.42
CA LYS A 181 8.66 5.16 4.83
C LYS A 181 10.08 5.41 5.34
N ARG A 182 10.21 5.97 6.54
CA ARG A 182 11.49 6.40 7.17
C ARG A 182 12.21 7.51 6.41
N ARG A 183 11.47 8.40 5.74
CA ARG A 183 12.02 9.52 4.97
C ARG A 183 13.04 9.14 3.88
N LYS A 184 13.01 7.90 3.40
CA LYS A 184 13.84 7.52 2.27
C LYS A 184 13.32 8.16 1.00
N LYS A 185 14.16 8.94 0.32
CA LYS A 185 13.86 9.49 -0.99
C LYS A 185 13.74 8.35 -2.00
N ARG A 186 12.75 8.39 -2.86
CA ARG A 186 12.68 7.58 -4.07
C ARG A 186 12.15 8.38 -5.25
N ARG A 187 12.70 8.11 -6.41
CA ARG A 187 12.16 8.62 -7.66
C ARG A 187 10.98 7.76 -8.09
N PHE A 188 10.01 8.39 -8.72
CA PHE A 188 8.96 7.70 -9.47
C PHE A 188 8.90 8.32 -10.87
N CYS A 189 8.39 7.55 -11.82
CA CYS A 189 8.18 7.99 -13.20
C CYS A 189 6.71 7.84 -13.55
N ILE A 190 6.27 8.62 -14.51
CA ILE A 190 4.94 8.51 -15.14
C ILE A 190 5.11 8.50 -16.64
N ASP A 191 4.23 7.81 -17.34
CA ASP A 191 4.23 7.75 -18.79
C ASP A 191 3.74 9.05 -19.43
N ALA A 192 3.99 9.20 -20.72
CA ALA A 192 3.64 10.41 -21.48
C ALA A 192 2.13 10.71 -21.47
N GLU A 193 1.28 9.68 -21.53
CA GLU A 193 -0.18 9.86 -21.49
C GLU A 193 -0.64 10.43 -20.14
N THR A 194 -0.09 9.90 -19.05
CA THR A 194 -0.37 10.41 -17.70
C THR A 194 0.18 11.83 -17.53
N THR A 195 1.35 12.13 -18.11
CA THR A 195 1.94 13.47 -18.10
C THR A 195 1.04 14.47 -18.81
N LYS A 196 0.58 14.15 -20.02
CA LYS A 196 -0.37 14.99 -20.77
C LYS A 196 -1.64 15.24 -19.97
N ALA A 197 -2.26 14.18 -19.46
CA ALA A 197 -3.47 14.32 -18.64
C ALA A 197 -3.24 15.18 -17.38
N LEU A 198 -2.04 15.11 -16.79
CA LEU A 198 -1.66 15.94 -15.64
C LEU A 198 -1.57 17.42 -16.02
N VAL A 199 -0.92 17.74 -17.14
CA VAL A 199 -0.80 19.12 -17.65
C VAL A 199 -2.18 19.68 -17.94
N ASP A 200 -3.04 18.94 -18.64
CA ASP A 200 -4.42 19.31 -18.93
C ASP A 200 -5.23 19.60 -17.66
N TYR A 201 -5.08 18.73 -16.65
CA TYR A 201 -5.74 18.95 -15.36
C TYR A 201 -5.24 20.20 -14.65
N LEU A 202 -3.93 20.44 -14.63
CA LEU A 202 -3.35 21.61 -13.99
C LEU A 202 -3.75 22.92 -14.70
N ALA A 203 -3.87 22.89 -16.03
CA ALA A 203 -4.36 24.03 -16.83
C ALA A 203 -5.82 24.39 -16.52
N CYS A 204 -6.64 23.41 -16.12
CA CYS A 204 -8.03 23.66 -15.72
C CYS A 204 -8.18 24.14 -14.26
N ARG A 205 -7.09 24.33 -13.52
CA ARG A 205 -7.14 24.76 -12.13
C ARG A 205 -7.04 26.27 -11.99
N GLU A 206 -8.00 26.86 -11.28
CA GLU A 206 -8.12 28.30 -11.03
C GLU A 206 -7.68 28.69 -9.60
N ASP A 207 -6.91 27.83 -8.91
CA ASP A 207 -6.47 28.06 -7.54
C ASP A 207 -4.94 27.97 -7.41
N ASP A 208 -4.37 28.57 -6.33
CA ASP A 208 -2.94 28.59 -6.04
C ASP A 208 -2.53 27.59 -4.94
N LEU A 209 -3.41 26.64 -4.60
CA LEU A 209 -3.11 25.64 -3.58
C LEU A 209 -1.97 24.73 -4.03
N PRO A 210 -0.98 24.47 -3.18
CA PRO A 210 0.17 23.65 -3.56
C PRO A 210 -0.22 22.17 -3.80
N ALA A 211 -1.27 21.69 -3.13
CA ALA A 211 -1.69 20.29 -3.26
C ALA A 211 -2.01 19.90 -4.71
N LEU A 212 -1.47 18.79 -5.18
CA LEU A 212 -1.75 18.27 -6.53
C LEU A 212 -3.25 17.99 -6.71
N PHE A 213 -3.86 17.28 -5.75
CA PHE A 213 -5.30 16.99 -5.81
C PHE A 213 -6.07 17.74 -4.73
N ILE A 214 -7.09 18.45 -5.15
CA ILE A 214 -8.00 19.18 -4.27
C ILE A 214 -9.42 18.63 -4.34
N SER A 215 -10.11 18.74 -3.21
CA SER A 215 -11.54 18.45 -3.09
C SER A 215 -12.38 19.64 -3.54
N GLU A 216 -13.69 19.44 -3.72
CA GLU A 216 -14.65 20.51 -3.99
C GLU A 216 -14.65 21.62 -2.93
N ARG A 217 -14.19 21.33 -1.73
CA ARG A 217 -14.02 22.30 -0.63
C ARG A 217 -12.69 23.09 -0.73
N ARG A 218 -12.00 23.03 -1.86
CA ARG A 218 -10.70 23.69 -2.08
C ARG A 218 -9.66 23.33 -0.98
N GLN A 219 -9.56 22.07 -0.64
CA GLN A 219 -8.57 21.55 0.30
C GLN A 219 -7.92 20.32 -0.29
N ARG A 220 -6.68 19.99 0.13
CA ARG A 220 -6.02 18.74 -0.23
C ARG A 220 -6.97 17.56 -0.04
N MET A 221 -7.16 16.74 -1.07
CA MET A 221 -7.99 15.55 -0.98
C MET A 221 -7.49 14.62 0.12
N SER A 222 -8.36 14.23 1.03
CA SER A 222 -7.99 13.24 2.05
C SER A 222 -7.76 11.85 1.43
N LYS A 223 -6.96 11.01 2.08
CA LYS A 223 -6.76 9.60 1.67
C LYS A 223 -8.09 8.86 1.48
N ARG A 224 -9.08 9.17 2.33
CA ARG A 224 -10.42 8.57 2.24
C ARG A 224 -11.17 9.07 1.00
N ALA A 225 -11.05 10.35 0.66
CA ALA A 225 -11.66 10.90 -0.54
C ALA A 225 -11.06 10.28 -1.80
N ILE A 226 -9.73 10.14 -1.87
CA ILE A 226 -9.05 9.47 -2.98
C ILE A 226 -9.56 8.02 -3.16
N GLN A 227 -9.66 7.26 -2.08
CA GLN A 227 -10.20 5.89 -2.13
C GLN A 227 -11.68 5.88 -2.55
N TYR A 228 -12.45 6.83 -2.07
CA TYR A 228 -13.88 6.97 -2.38
C TYR A 228 -14.10 7.30 -3.87
N THR A 229 -13.27 8.17 -4.45
CA THR A 229 -13.29 8.49 -5.90
C THR A 229 -13.19 7.22 -6.75
N LEU A 230 -12.18 6.37 -6.50
CA LEU A 230 -12.04 5.10 -7.23
C LEU A 230 -13.27 4.20 -7.07
N THR A 231 -13.74 4.04 -5.82
CA THR A 231 -14.91 3.20 -5.54
C THR A 231 -16.17 3.73 -6.24
N THR A 232 -16.31 5.05 -6.31
CA THR A 232 -17.46 5.70 -6.98
C THR A 232 -17.43 5.45 -8.49
N TRP A 233 -16.27 5.58 -9.13
CA TRP A 233 -16.13 5.29 -10.55
C TRP A 233 -16.36 3.81 -10.86
N CYS A 234 -15.83 2.89 -10.07
CA CYS A 234 -16.14 1.47 -10.22
C CYS A 234 -17.66 1.23 -10.18
N LYS A 235 -18.35 1.81 -9.20
CA LYS A 235 -19.81 1.68 -9.07
C LYS A 235 -20.57 2.25 -10.29
N ARG A 236 -20.16 3.43 -10.77
CA ARG A 236 -20.79 4.10 -11.93
C ARG A 236 -20.65 3.29 -13.20
N LEU A 237 -19.53 2.61 -13.38
CA LEU A 237 -19.21 1.81 -14.55
C LEU A 237 -19.62 0.33 -14.43
N GLY A 238 -20.30 -0.05 -13.35
CA GLY A 238 -20.70 -1.44 -13.11
C GLY A 238 -19.54 -2.41 -12.85
N LEU A 239 -18.36 -1.87 -12.50
CA LEU A 239 -17.17 -2.67 -12.21
C LEU A 239 -17.17 -3.16 -10.76
N SER A 240 -16.50 -4.28 -10.52
CA SER A 240 -16.24 -4.76 -9.16
C SER A 240 -15.48 -3.70 -8.36
N PRO A 241 -15.81 -3.51 -7.05
CA PRO A 241 -15.13 -2.53 -6.23
C PRO A 241 -13.62 -2.77 -6.17
N MET A 242 -12.84 -1.74 -6.49
CA MET A 242 -11.39 -1.77 -6.45
C MET A 242 -10.84 -0.90 -5.32
N HIS A 243 -9.64 -1.26 -4.85
CA HIS A 243 -8.86 -0.46 -3.92
C HIS A 243 -7.60 0.07 -4.59
N VAL A 244 -7.18 1.29 -4.23
CA VAL A 244 -5.95 1.92 -4.79
C VAL A 244 -4.73 0.99 -4.73
N HIS A 245 -4.68 0.11 -3.76
CA HIS A 245 -3.56 -0.85 -3.66
C HIS A 245 -3.55 -1.87 -4.79
N GLN A 246 -4.71 -2.19 -5.37
CA GLN A 246 -4.81 -3.06 -6.55
C GLN A 246 -4.28 -2.36 -7.81
N LEU A 247 -4.49 -1.04 -7.96
CA LEU A 247 -3.91 -0.28 -9.08
C LEU A 247 -2.38 -0.27 -9.01
N ARG A 248 -1.83 -0.06 -7.80
CA ARG A 248 -0.39 -0.18 -7.58
C ARG A 248 0.13 -1.61 -7.83
N HIS A 249 -0.66 -2.64 -7.49
CA HIS A 249 -0.34 -4.02 -7.81
C HIS A 249 -0.31 -4.24 -9.31
N GLN A 250 -1.30 -3.67 -10.02
CA GLN A 250 -1.38 -3.72 -11.48
C GLN A 250 -0.16 -3.09 -12.15
N PHE A 251 0.28 -1.91 -11.69
CA PHE A 251 1.53 -1.29 -12.14
C PHE A 251 2.71 -2.27 -12.02
N ALA A 252 2.88 -2.89 -10.86
CA ALA A 252 3.99 -3.83 -10.65
C ALA A 252 3.88 -5.07 -11.53
N THR A 253 2.66 -5.58 -11.74
CA THR A 253 2.40 -6.75 -12.60
C THR A 253 2.68 -6.41 -14.06
N ARG A 254 2.22 -5.26 -14.56
CA ARG A 254 2.50 -4.80 -15.94
C ARG A 254 3.99 -4.70 -16.19
N LEU A 255 4.74 -4.04 -15.33
CA LEU A 255 6.19 -3.92 -15.48
C LEU A 255 6.92 -5.26 -15.35
N GLY A 256 6.48 -6.11 -14.40
CA GLY A 256 7.02 -7.46 -14.24
C GLY A 256 6.81 -8.31 -15.50
N ASN A 257 5.61 -8.28 -16.09
CA ASN A 257 5.29 -8.98 -17.33
C ASN A 257 6.05 -8.40 -18.54
N ALA A 258 6.33 -7.10 -18.53
CA ALA A 258 7.18 -6.45 -19.53
C ALA A 258 8.66 -6.81 -19.37
N GLY A 259 9.05 -7.51 -18.30
CA GLY A 259 10.41 -7.99 -18.09
C GLY A 259 11.36 -6.93 -17.52
N ILE A 260 10.84 -5.94 -16.77
CA ILE A 260 11.70 -4.97 -16.08
C ILE A 260 12.61 -5.68 -15.07
N ASP A 261 13.83 -5.18 -14.91
CA ASP A 261 14.72 -5.69 -13.87
C ASP A 261 14.10 -5.61 -12.48
N SER A 262 14.23 -6.68 -11.70
CA SER A 262 13.61 -6.80 -10.36
C SER A 262 14.16 -5.76 -9.38
N GLY A 263 15.42 -5.36 -9.50
CA GLY A 263 16.02 -4.30 -8.69
C GLY A 263 15.45 -2.93 -9.03
N VAL A 264 15.22 -2.66 -10.33
CA VAL A 264 14.58 -1.44 -10.82
C VAL A 264 13.13 -1.39 -10.34
N LEU A 265 12.36 -2.48 -10.48
CA LEU A 265 10.99 -2.56 -10.00
C LEU A 265 10.92 -2.34 -8.47
N LYS A 266 11.85 -2.97 -7.73
CA LYS A 266 11.97 -2.76 -6.28
C LYS A 266 12.23 -1.30 -5.92
N ALA A 267 13.12 -0.63 -6.65
CA ALA A 267 13.42 0.79 -6.46
C ALA A 267 12.19 1.66 -6.73
N LEU A 268 11.51 1.45 -7.85
CA LEU A 268 10.28 2.15 -8.23
C LEU A 268 9.15 1.92 -7.21
N MET A 269 9.00 0.70 -6.70
CA MET A 269 8.00 0.36 -5.69
C MET A 269 8.39 0.82 -4.28
N GLY A 270 9.66 1.12 -4.02
CA GLY A 270 10.14 1.45 -2.68
C GLY A 270 9.90 0.29 -1.69
N HIS A 271 10.18 -0.95 -2.12
CA HIS A 271 10.13 -2.12 -1.26
C HIS A 271 11.46 -2.26 -0.51
N SER A 272 11.38 -2.46 0.81
CA SER A 272 12.56 -2.71 1.64
C SER A 272 13.08 -4.14 1.52
N ASP A 273 12.22 -5.08 1.07
CA ASP A 273 12.52 -6.51 0.96
C ASP A 273 12.28 -6.99 -0.48
N LEU A 274 13.22 -7.78 -1.03
CA LEU A 274 13.12 -8.40 -2.36
C LEU A 274 11.93 -9.36 -2.45
N LYS A 275 11.66 -10.15 -1.39
CA LYS A 275 10.54 -11.10 -1.35
C LYS A 275 9.17 -10.48 -1.71
N THR A 276 9.02 -9.18 -1.49
CA THR A 276 7.78 -8.47 -1.83
C THR A 276 7.70 -8.17 -3.33
N THR A 277 8.83 -8.07 -4.01
CA THR A 277 8.94 -7.78 -5.45
C THR A 277 8.96 -9.07 -6.28
N ASP A 278 9.57 -10.13 -5.78
CA ASP A 278 9.73 -11.43 -6.46
C ASP A 278 8.40 -12.05 -6.93
N ARG A 279 7.31 -11.72 -6.24
CA ARG A 279 5.96 -12.16 -6.66
C ARG A 279 5.50 -11.59 -8.01
N TYR A 280 6.09 -10.46 -8.45
CA TYR A 280 5.77 -9.83 -9.72
C TYR A 280 6.73 -10.24 -10.83
N CYS A 281 7.89 -10.73 -10.44
CA CYS A 281 8.93 -11.21 -11.34
C CYS A 281 8.85 -12.73 -11.48
N LYS A 282 7.67 -13.25 -11.88
CA LYS A 282 7.61 -14.62 -12.40
C LYS A 282 8.35 -14.61 -13.73
N LEU A 283 9.58 -15.10 -13.71
CA LEU A 283 10.35 -15.30 -14.92
C LEU A 283 9.68 -16.43 -15.71
N TYR A 284 8.89 -16.06 -16.69
CA TYR A 284 8.45 -17.01 -17.72
C TYR A 284 9.65 -17.35 -18.60
N ASP A 285 9.72 -18.56 -19.10
CA ASP A 285 10.82 -19.03 -19.95
C ASP A 285 11.09 -18.08 -21.13
N ASP A 286 10.03 -17.53 -21.74
CA ASP A 286 10.13 -16.53 -22.81
C ASP A 286 10.81 -15.21 -22.36
N THR A 287 10.58 -14.80 -21.12
CA THR A 287 11.22 -13.59 -20.57
C THR A 287 12.70 -13.84 -20.31
N ILE A 288 13.06 -15.03 -19.83
CA ILE A 288 14.46 -15.43 -19.63
C ILE A 288 15.19 -15.44 -20.97
N ALA A 289 14.60 -16.09 -21.98
CA ALA A 289 15.18 -16.17 -23.32
C ALA A 289 15.37 -14.76 -23.91
N ARG A 290 14.36 -13.91 -23.87
CA ARG A 290 14.41 -12.54 -24.39
C ARG A 290 15.49 -11.70 -23.70
N GLN A 291 15.55 -11.71 -22.37
CA GLN A 291 16.56 -10.95 -21.62
C GLN A 291 17.99 -11.48 -21.87
N TYR A 292 18.16 -12.81 -21.99
CA TYR A 292 19.42 -13.41 -22.34
C TYR A 292 19.89 -12.96 -23.73
N HIS A 293 19.00 -13.01 -24.74
CA HIS A 293 19.35 -12.58 -26.11
C HIS A 293 19.69 -11.09 -26.15
N ALA A 294 18.91 -10.22 -25.55
CA ALA A 294 19.18 -8.79 -25.48
C ALA A 294 20.53 -8.48 -24.78
N ALA A 295 20.83 -9.18 -23.68
CA ALA A 295 22.12 -9.03 -23.00
C ALA A 295 23.29 -9.53 -23.86
N MET A 296 23.11 -10.64 -24.58
CA MET A 296 24.15 -11.20 -25.46
C MET A 296 24.40 -10.34 -26.70
N GLU A 297 23.35 -9.69 -27.25
CA GLU A 297 23.50 -8.70 -28.32
C GLU A 297 24.34 -7.50 -27.84
N PHE A 298 24.04 -7.00 -26.62
CA PHE A 298 24.84 -5.92 -26.03
C PHE A 298 26.30 -6.33 -25.79
N VAL A 299 26.57 -7.56 -25.32
CA VAL A 299 27.92 -8.09 -25.05
C VAL A 299 28.72 -8.28 -26.33
N ARG A 300 28.05 -8.71 -27.41
CA ARG A 300 28.71 -8.92 -28.70
C ARG A 300 29.06 -7.63 -29.44
N GLY A 301 28.41 -6.52 -29.04
CA GLY A 301 28.53 -5.26 -29.74
C GLY A 301 27.80 -5.25 -31.10
N PRO A 302 27.63 -4.08 -31.72
CA PRO A 302 27.13 -4.02 -33.09
C PRO A 302 28.08 -4.81 -34.02
N GLU A 303 27.50 -5.71 -34.80
CA GLU A 303 28.27 -6.41 -35.86
C GLU A 303 28.97 -5.35 -36.74
N ALA A 304 30.28 -5.46 -36.86
CA ALA A 304 31.14 -4.56 -37.65
C ALA A 304 30.92 -4.77 -39.15
#